data_f114faa46893985d54c5c8ce9ac5ed96
#
_entry.id   f114faa46893985d54c5c8ce9ac5ed96
#
_cell.length_a   1.000
_cell.length_b   1.000
_cell.length_c   1.000
_cell.angle_alpha   90.00
_cell.angle_beta   90.00
_cell.angle_gamma   90.00
#
_symmetry.space_group_name_H-M   'P 1'
#
loop_
_entity.id
_entity.type
_entity.pdbx_description
1 polymer ?
#
loop_
_entity_poly.entity_id
_entity_poly.type
_entity_poly.pdbx_seq_one_letter_code
_entity_poly.pdbx_strand_id
1 'polypeptide(L)'
;QQAEMLNAKEFANVEYAQAVSSLNEATQLNADKKYRQSILKSKEAIGFANEAKAKSIAMIPQLKEQLAALESELESLRTQRGEEFAKNELSLAERNITEASIKLEQQQIIEAIATMQLIKENLVQAKTLIEKGKAAESLEAAKSLYAQVSERESSQEFGESLTEAEKLIAASEEHFAKADYIESYDASQQAITVLNSMLIAMEKNEETLAMQQESQ
;
A
#
# COMPACT_ATOMS: atom_id res chain seq x y z
N GLN A 1 -16.18 21.23 22.40
CA GLN A 1 -15.64 21.68 21.10
C GLN A 1 -14.13 21.42 20.98
N GLN A 2 -13.24 22.04 21.83
CA GLN A 2 -11.79 21.81 21.68
C GLN A 2 -11.38 20.35 21.86
N ALA A 3 -11.93 19.62 22.82
CA ALA A 3 -11.68 18.20 23.01
C ALA A 3 -12.20 17.33 21.85
N GLU A 4 -13.30 17.72 21.23
CA GLU A 4 -13.83 17.05 20.04
C GLU A 4 -12.89 17.21 18.84
N MET A 5 -12.36 18.40 18.58
CA MET A 5 -11.40 18.67 17.51
C MET A 5 -10.10 17.86 17.65
N LEU A 6 -9.74 17.45 18.87
CA LEU A 6 -8.58 16.62 19.18
C LEU A 6 -8.88 15.11 19.22
N ASN A 7 -10.04 14.69 18.73
CA ASN A 7 -10.49 13.29 18.77
C ASN A 7 -10.52 12.67 20.18
N ALA A 8 -10.84 13.50 21.21
CA ALA A 8 -10.86 13.07 22.60
C ALA A 8 -11.87 11.95 22.89
N LYS A 9 -12.93 11.85 22.09
CA LYS A 9 -13.90 10.74 22.17
C LYS A 9 -13.25 9.37 21.94
N GLU A 10 -12.22 9.31 21.12
CA GLU A 10 -11.47 8.09 20.84
C GLU A 10 -10.28 7.91 21.78
N PHE A 11 -9.45 8.93 21.93
CA PHE A 11 -8.18 8.85 22.66
C PHE A 11 -8.29 9.07 24.17
N ALA A 12 -9.40 9.68 24.64
CA ALA A 12 -9.63 9.98 26.04
C ALA A 12 -11.12 9.80 26.38
N ASN A 13 -11.70 8.67 26.00
CA ASN A 13 -13.11 8.38 26.05
C ASN A 13 -13.72 8.52 27.45
N VAL A 14 -12.99 8.16 28.51
CA VAL A 14 -13.45 8.23 29.90
C VAL A 14 -13.59 9.69 30.32
N GLU A 15 -12.53 10.49 30.16
CA GLU A 15 -12.52 11.90 30.53
C GLU A 15 -13.51 12.71 29.67
N TYR A 16 -13.59 12.37 28.37
CA TYR A 16 -14.59 12.98 27.49
C TYR A 16 -16.02 12.70 27.95
N ALA A 17 -16.34 11.44 28.28
CA ALA A 17 -17.65 11.07 28.79
C ALA A 17 -17.99 11.75 30.11
N GLN A 18 -17.01 11.85 31.02
CA GLN A 18 -17.16 12.56 32.29
C GLN A 18 -17.40 14.07 32.07
N ALA A 19 -16.68 14.69 31.12
CA ALA A 19 -16.88 16.08 30.77
C ALA A 19 -18.30 16.33 30.25
N VAL A 20 -18.79 15.46 29.35
CA VAL A 20 -20.18 15.56 28.80
C VAL A 20 -21.22 15.34 29.89
N SER A 21 -21.05 14.35 30.78
CA SER A 21 -21.97 14.09 31.90
C SER A 21 -22.06 15.28 32.84
N SER A 22 -20.90 15.80 33.30
CA SER A 22 -20.86 16.98 34.20
C SER A 22 -21.44 18.23 33.54
N LEU A 23 -21.27 18.41 32.22
CA LEU A 23 -21.88 19.53 31.49
C LEU A 23 -23.41 19.41 31.43
N ASN A 24 -23.92 18.21 31.18
CA ASN A 24 -25.37 17.95 31.17
C ASN A 24 -25.99 18.20 32.55
N GLU A 25 -25.33 17.72 33.63
CA GLU A 25 -25.75 17.99 35.00
C GLU A 25 -25.74 19.50 35.31
N ALA A 26 -24.68 20.21 34.89
CA ALA A 26 -24.60 21.66 35.06
C ALA A 26 -25.77 22.39 34.36
N THR A 27 -26.11 21.95 33.16
CA THR A 27 -27.20 22.51 32.36
C THR A 27 -28.56 22.31 33.07
N GLN A 28 -28.80 21.10 33.58
CA GLN A 28 -30.03 20.78 34.33
C GLN A 28 -30.11 21.59 35.62
N LEU A 29 -29.04 21.69 36.39
CA LEU A 29 -28.97 22.47 37.62
C LEU A 29 -29.22 23.98 37.36
N ASN A 30 -28.74 24.49 36.22
CA ASN A 30 -29.02 25.87 35.82
C ASN A 30 -30.51 26.08 35.49
N ALA A 31 -31.14 25.13 34.78
CA ALA A 31 -32.56 25.16 34.51
C ALA A 31 -33.40 25.12 35.82
N ASP A 32 -32.94 24.34 36.80
CA ASP A 32 -33.54 24.26 38.14
C ASP A 32 -33.23 25.48 39.02
N LYS A 33 -32.57 26.51 38.52
CA LYS A 33 -32.11 27.72 39.24
C LYS A 33 -31.15 27.44 40.42
N LYS A 34 -30.49 26.28 40.45
CA LYS A 34 -29.48 25.88 41.46
C LYS A 34 -28.07 26.36 41.03
N TYR A 35 -27.95 27.65 40.85
CA TYR A 35 -26.79 28.28 40.17
C TYR A 35 -25.45 27.95 40.81
N ARG A 36 -25.33 27.87 42.15
CA ARG A 36 -24.07 27.53 42.84
C ARG A 36 -23.61 26.12 42.48
N GLN A 37 -24.52 25.15 42.44
CA GLN A 37 -24.24 23.77 42.07
C GLN A 37 -23.92 23.65 40.58
N SER A 38 -24.62 24.35 39.72
CA SER A 38 -24.35 24.43 38.28
C SER A 38 -22.94 24.92 38.01
N ILE A 39 -22.47 25.97 38.73
CA ILE A 39 -21.09 26.48 38.58
C ILE A 39 -20.05 25.42 38.99
N LEU A 40 -20.29 24.66 40.08
CA LEU A 40 -19.37 23.59 40.49
C LEU A 40 -19.29 22.50 39.41
N LYS A 41 -20.43 22.04 38.90
CA LYS A 41 -20.45 21.01 37.82
C LYS A 41 -19.86 21.51 36.51
N SER A 42 -20.02 22.78 36.18
CA SER A 42 -19.33 23.39 35.02
C SER A 42 -17.78 23.36 35.19
N LYS A 43 -17.28 23.62 36.39
CA LYS A 43 -15.85 23.54 36.66
C LYS A 43 -15.31 22.09 36.56
N GLU A 44 -16.07 21.10 37.05
CA GLU A 44 -15.73 19.68 36.87
C GLU A 44 -15.69 19.33 35.39
N ALA A 45 -16.69 19.72 34.59
CA ALA A 45 -16.72 19.49 33.15
C ALA A 45 -15.50 20.08 32.43
N ILE A 46 -15.09 21.30 32.81
CA ILE A 46 -13.89 21.95 32.26
C ILE A 46 -12.63 21.16 32.65
N GLY A 47 -12.54 20.67 33.91
CA GLY A 47 -11.42 19.83 34.35
C GLY A 47 -11.27 18.58 33.50
N PHE A 48 -12.32 17.78 33.39
CA PHE A 48 -12.32 16.59 32.54
C PHE A 48 -12.06 16.87 31.05
N ALA A 49 -12.61 17.97 30.50
CA ALA A 49 -12.32 18.35 29.13
C ALA A 49 -10.84 18.70 28.91
N ASN A 50 -10.19 19.34 29.89
CA ASN A 50 -8.75 19.63 29.82
C ASN A 50 -7.90 18.37 29.94
N GLU A 51 -8.28 17.42 30.78
CA GLU A 51 -7.61 16.12 30.86
C GLU A 51 -7.75 15.33 29.57
N ALA A 52 -8.96 15.29 29.00
CA ALA A 52 -9.22 14.66 27.71
C ALA A 52 -8.37 15.29 26.60
N LYS A 53 -8.28 16.62 26.58
CA LYS A 53 -7.43 17.37 25.64
C LYS A 53 -5.95 16.98 25.79
N ALA A 54 -5.44 16.93 27.04
CA ALA A 54 -4.05 16.59 27.29
C ALA A 54 -3.70 15.16 26.84
N LYS A 55 -4.59 14.21 27.11
CA LYS A 55 -4.43 12.82 26.66
C LYS A 55 -4.44 12.71 25.14
N SER A 56 -5.33 13.42 24.45
CA SER A 56 -5.37 13.42 22.96
C SER A 56 -4.07 14.00 22.38
N ILE A 57 -3.56 15.08 22.93
CA ILE A 57 -2.29 15.68 22.50
C ILE A 57 -1.13 14.72 22.74
N ALA A 58 -1.16 13.95 23.83
CA ALA A 58 -0.12 12.95 24.13
C ALA A 58 -0.07 11.81 23.08
N MET A 59 -1.07 11.66 22.22
CA MET A 59 -1.05 10.70 21.10
C MET A 59 -0.29 11.20 19.86
N ILE A 60 0.00 12.50 19.77
CA ILE A 60 0.70 13.07 18.62
C ILE A 60 2.03 12.39 18.29
N PRO A 61 2.92 12.07 19.27
CA PRO A 61 4.15 11.35 18.98
C PRO A 61 3.91 9.99 18.30
N GLN A 62 2.92 9.23 18.75
CA GLN A 62 2.56 7.95 18.16
C GLN A 62 2.01 8.12 16.72
N LEU A 63 1.21 9.14 16.48
CA LEU A 63 0.73 9.45 15.12
C LEU A 63 1.87 9.87 14.20
N LYS A 64 2.86 10.61 14.71
CA LYS A 64 4.08 10.95 13.94
C LYS A 64 4.90 9.72 13.59
N GLU A 65 5.01 8.76 14.51
CA GLU A 65 5.68 7.47 14.22
C GLU A 65 4.94 6.68 13.12
N GLN A 66 3.61 6.63 13.19
CA GLN A 66 2.81 6.02 12.12
C GLN A 66 2.97 6.74 10.78
N LEU A 67 3.04 8.07 10.78
CA LEU A 67 3.28 8.84 9.57
C LEU A 67 4.67 8.55 8.98
N ALA A 68 5.70 8.44 9.80
CA ALA A 68 7.06 8.07 9.37
C ALA A 68 7.10 6.65 8.78
N ALA A 69 6.29 5.72 9.29
CA ALA A 69 6.16 4.38 8.70
C ALA A 69 5.54 4.44 7.29
N LEU A 70 4.52 5.28 7.07
CA LEU A 70 3.93 5.49 5.74
C LEU A 70 4.91 6.15 4.76
N GLU A 71 5.74 7.07 5.24
CA GLU A 71 6.82 7.68 4.45
C GLU A 71 7.87 6.64 4.03
N SER A 72 8.24 5.74 4.94
CA SER A 72 9.15 4.62 4.64
C SER A 72 8.54 3.66 3.61
N GLU A 73 7.25 3.39 3.68
CA GLU A 73 6.54 2.57 2.68
C GLU A 73 6.53 3.26 1.30
N LEU A 74 6.28 4.57 1.25
CA LEU A 74 6.37 5.36 0.02
C LEU A 74 7.74 5.19 -0.64
N GLU A 75 8.83 5.38 0.10
CA GLU A 75 10.19 5.22 -0.43
C GLU A 75 10.47 3.79 -0.90
N SER A 76 9.97 2.78 -0.18
CA SER A 76 10.06 1.39 -0.61
C SER A 76 9.37 1.15 -1.96
N LEU A 77 8.17 1.71 -2.17
CA LEU A 77 7.45 1.59 -3.45
C LEU A 77 8.16 2.33 -4.58
N ARG A 78 8.80 3.47 -4.32
CA ARG A 78 9.65 4.18 -5.30
C ARG A 78 10.77 3.30 -5.82
N THR A 79 11.49 2.60 -4.94
CA THR A 79 12.59 1.70 -5.33
C THR A 79 12.11 0.49 -6.14
N GLN A 80 10.83 0.14 -6.07
CA GLN A 80 10.21 -0.97 -6.80
C GLN A 80 9.70 -0.60 -8.20
N ARG A 81 10.23 0.45 -8.83
CA ARG A 81 9.80 1.04 -10.11
C ARG A 81 8.49 1.84 -9.99
N GLY A 82 8.22 2.36 -8.79
CA GLY A 82 7.01 3.15 -8.53
C GLY A 82 6.87 4.38 -9.41
N GLU A 83 7.98 5.08 -9.70
CA GLU A 83 7.97 6.25 -10.57
C GLU A 83 7.54 5.94 -12.02
N GLU A 84 7.68 4.69 -12.44
CA GLU A 84 7.29 4.24 -13.77
C GLU A 84 5.80 3.85 -13.82
N PHE A 85 5.34 3.09 -12.85
CA PHE A 85 4.00 2.48 -12.87
C PHE A 85 2.95 3.22 -12.05
N ALA A 86 3.34 4.00 -11.02
CA ALA A 86 2.42 4.59 -10.04
C ALA A 86 2.81 6.02 -9.63
N LYS A 87 3.40 6.78 -10.53
CA LYS A 87 3.92 8.14 -10.26
C LYS A 87 2.88 9.07 -9.63
N ASN A 88 1.65 9.04 -10.14
CA ASN A 88 0.60 9.92 -9.66
C ASN A 88 0.20 9.61 -8.21
N GLU A 89 0.01 8.33 -7.89
CA GLU A 89 -0.39 7.84 -6.58
C GLU A 89 0.71 8.12 -5.55
N LEU A 90 1.98 7.91 -5.91
CA LEU A 90 3.12 8.23 -5.05
C LEU A 90 3.26 9.74 -4.81
N SER A 91 3.05 10.56 -5.83
CA SER A 91 3.06 12.03 -5.68
C SER A 91 1.91 12.54 -4.79
N LEU A 92 0.73 11.91 -4.88
CA LEU A 92 -0.40 12.20 -3.99
C LEU A 92 -0.10 11.78 -2.55
N ALA A 93 0.48 10.59 -2.34
CA ALA A 93 0.88 10.13 -1.03
C ALA A 93 1.91 11.08 -0.38
N GLU A 94 2.93 11.52 -1.10
CA GLU A 94 3.95 12.46 -0.63
C GLU A 94 3.36 13.81 -0.21
N ARG A 95 2.47 14.37 -1.04
CA ARG A 95 1.77 15.60 -0.70
C ARG A 95 0.92 15.43 0.56
N ASN A 96 0.21 14.33 0.68
CA ASN A 96 -0.62 14.05 1.84
C ASN A 96 0.22 13.78 3.10
N ILE A 97 1.41 13.21 3.01
CA ILE A 97 2.38 13.07 4.12
C ILE A 97 2.77 14.46 4.65
N THR A 98 3.12 15.37 3.76
CA THR A 98 3.43 16.76 4.13
C THR A 98 2.23 17.44 4.82
N GLU A 99 1.04 17.27 4.26
CA GLU A 99 -0.19 17.85 4.83
C GLU A 99 -0.51 17.26 6.21
N ALA A 100 -0.42 15.95 6.39
CA ALA A 100 -0.65 15.28 7.68
C ALA A 100 0.35 15.74 8.74
N SER A 101 1.63 15.93 8.37
CA SER A 101 2.66 16.47 9.27
C SER A 101 2.30 17.87 9.78
N ILE A 102 1.89 18.77 8.88
CA ILE A 102 1.46 20.13 9.24
C ILE A 102 0.25 20.10 10.17
N LYS A 103 -0.74 19.23 9.88
CA LYS A 103 -1.93 19.08 10.72
C LYS A 103 -1.60 18.57 12.13
N LEU A 104 -0.65 17.62 12.25
CA LEU A 104 -0.17 17.15 13.56
C LEU A 104 0.54 18.26 14.36
N GLU A 105 1.33 19.11 13.69
CA GLU A 105 1.96 20.28 14.31
C GLU A 105 0.93 21.30 14.81
N GLN A 106 -0.14 21.48 14.05
CA GLN A 106 -1.27 22.35 14.40
C GLN A 106 -2.24 21.72 15.40
N GLN A 107 -1.98 20.50 15.86
CA GLN A 107 -2.86 19.72 16.74
C GLN A 107 -4.26 19.45 16.13
N GLN A 108 -4.38 19.45 14.80
CA GLN A 108 -5.59 19.07 14.05
C GLN A 108 -5.64 17.55 13.88
N ILE A 109 -5.85 16.83 14.98
CA ILE A 109 -5.65 15.38 15.05
C ILE A 109 -6.63 14.62 14.13
N ILE A 110 -7.90 15.02 14.11
CA ILE A 110 -8.95 14.38 13.27
C ILE A 110 -8.59 14.50 11.79
N GLU A 111 -8.24 15.70 11.37
CA GLU A 111 -7.88 15.99 9.98
C GLU A 111 -6.55 15.29 9.59
N ALA A 112 -5.61 15.20 10.53
CA ALA A 112 -4.36 14.46 10.31
C ALA A 112 -4.64 12.96 10.10
N ILE A 113 -5.45 12.34 10.94
CA ILE A 113 -5.85 10.92 10.81
C ILE A 113 -6.57 10.68 9.48
N ALA A 114 -7.50 11.55 9.10
CA ALA A 114 -8.19 11.46 7.81
C ALA A 114 -7.20 11.54 6.64
N THR A 115 -6.24 12.46 6.70
CA THR A 115 -5.18 12.57 5.67
C THR A 115 -4.28 11.34 5.66
N MET A 116 -3.91 10.78 6.82
CA MET A 116 -3.14 9.52 6.90
C MET A 116 -3.90 8.34 6.29
N GLN A 117 -5.22 8.32 6.38
CA GLN A 117 -6.02 7.30 5.70
C GLN A 117 -5.94 7.44 4.17
N LEU A 118 -5.97 8.65 3.63
CA LEU A 118 -5.76 8.90 2.20
C LEU A 118 -4.36 8.48 1.73
N ILE A 119 -3.33 8.67 2.56
CA ILE A 119 -1.98 8.18 2.25
C ILE A 119 -2.00 6.66 2.08
N LYS A 120 -2.59 5.93 3.02
CA LYS A 120 -2.71 4.45 2.95
C LYS A 120 -3.41 4.00 1.67
N GLU A 121 -4.50 4.66 1.31
CA GLU A 121 -5.25 4.35 0.09
C GLU A 121 -4.39 4.57 -1.17
N ASN A 122 -3.66 5.69 -1.24
CA ASN A 122 -2.75 5.97 -2.35
C ASN A 122 -1.60 4.96 -2.44
N LEU A 123 -1.01 4.55 -1.30
CA LEU A 123 0.06 3.55 -1.27
C LEU A 123 -0.44 2.16 -1.71
N VAL A 124 -1.64 1.75 -1.29
CA VAL A 124 -2.28 0.51 -1.75
C VAL A 124 -2.52 0.55 -3.26
N GLN A 125 -3.03 1.66 -3.80
CA GLN A 125 -3.23 1.82 -5.24
C GLN A 125 -1.89 1.80 -5.98
N ALA A 126 -0.86 2.49 -5.48
CA ALA A 126 0.47 2.50 -6.07
C ALA A 126 1.06 1.08 -6.12
N LYS A 127 0.97 0.33 -5.02
CA LYS A 127 1.43 -1.06 -4.96
C LYS A 127 0.75 -1.92 -6.02
N THR A 128 -0.57 -1.84 -6.13
CA THR A 128 -1.35 -2.58 -7.14
C THR A 128 -0.93 -2.23 -8.57
N LEU A 129 -0.69 -0.95 -8.86
CA LEU A 129 -0.23 -0.52 -10.19
C LEU A 129 1.18 -1.01 -10.51
N ILE A 130 2.08 -1.04 -9.52
CA ILE A 130 3.45 -1.57 -9.66
C ILE A 130 3.39 -3.07 -9.95
N GLU A 131 2.62 -3.83 -9.17
CA GLU A 131 2.44 -5.27 -9.37
C GLU A 131 1.85 -5.57 -10.75
N LYS A 132 0.80 -4.85 -11.15
CA LYS A 132 0.19 -4.95 -12.47
C LYS A 132 1.17 -4.64 -13.60
N GLY A 133 1.94 -3.55 -13.48
CA GLY A 133 2.92 -3.15 -14.47
C GLY A 133 4.01 -4.21 -14.67
N LYS A 134 4.58 -4.70 -13.57
CA LYS A 134 5.58 -5.78 -13.60
C LYS A 134 5.03 -7.08 -14.21
N ALA A 135 3.81 -7.46 -13.86
CA ALA A 135 3.16 -8.65 -14.39
C ALA A 135 2.90 -8.52 -15.90
N ALA A 136 2.41 -7.36 -16.35
CA ALA A 136 2.17 -7.11 -17.78
C ALA A 136 3.44 -7.19 -18.59
N GLU A 137 4.53 -6.57 -18.16
CA GLU A 137 5.82 -6.61 -18.84
C GLU A 137 6.41 -8.01 -18.88
N SER A 138 6.33 -8.73 -17.74
CA SER A 138 6.86 -10.10 -17.67
C SER A 138 6.08 -11.05 -18.58
N LEU A 139 4.75 -10.93 -18.63
CA LEU A 139 3.90 -11.73 -19.51
C LEU A 139 4.20 -11.43 -20.99
N GLU A 140 4.36 -10.16 -21.36
CA GLU A 140 4.71 -9.78 -22.72
C GLU A 140 6.11 -10.30 -23.12
N ALA A 141 7.07 -10.22 -22.20
CA ALA A 141 8.40 -10.79 -22.42
C ALA A 141 8.35 -12.30 -22.60
N ALA A 142 7.56 -13.03 -21.79
CA ALA A 142 7.37 -14.47 -21.93
C ALA A 142 6.76 -14.85 -23.29
N LYS A 143 5.73 -14.13 -23.74
CA LYS A 143 5.10 -14.34 -25.05
C LYS A 143 6.07 -14.08 -26.21
N SER A 144 6.79 -12.97 -26.14
CA SER A 144 7.78 -12.61 -27.14
C SER A 144 8.89 -13.66 -27.25
N LEU A 145 9.38 -14.13 -26.11
CA LEU A 145 10.40 -15.15 -26.07
C LEU A 145 9.89 -16.51 -26.57
N TYR A 146 8.66 -16.88 -26.21
CA TYR A 146 8.01 -18.08 -26.75
C TYR A 146 7.90 -18.05 -28.26
N ALA A 147 7.45 -16.94 -28.84
CA ALA A 147 7.37 -16.78 -30.29
C ALA A 147 8.75 -16.97 -30.94
N GLN A 148 9.81 -16.32 -30.42
CA GLN A 148 11.18 -16.46 -30.94
C GLN A 148 11.70 -17.90 -30.87
N VAL A 149 11.42 -18.60 -29.77
CA VAL A 149 11.89 -20.00 -29.59
C VAL A 149 11.11 -20.96 -30.47
N SER A 150 9.78 -20.78 -30.57
CA SER A 150 8.92 -21.69 -31.36
C SER A 150 9.16 -21.63 -32.88
N GLU A 151 9.67 -20.50 -33.39
CA GLU A 151 10.00 -20.32 -34.81
C GLU A 151 11.32 -20.99 -35.23
N ARG A 152 12.16 -21.43 -34.27
CA ARG A 152 13.42 -22.12 -34.59
C ARG A 152 13.16 -23.57 -35.01
N GLU A 153 13.86 -24.06 -36.05
CA GLU A 153 13.73 -25.46 -36.52
C GLU A 153 14.12 -26.47 -35.44
N SER A 154 15.14 -26.15 -34.64
CA SER A 154 15.60 -26.96 -33.48
C SER A 154 14.56 -27.05 -32.34
N SER A 155 13.50 -26.25 -32.35
CA SER A 155 12.44 -26.25 -31.32
C SER A 155 11.66 -27.58 -31.25
N GLN A 156 11.60 -28.34 -32.35
CA GLN A 156 10.87 -29.61 -32.39
C GLN A 156 11.44 -30.67 -31.44
N GLU A 157 12.75 -30.60 -31.14
CA GLU A 157 13.39 -31.49 -30.19
C GLU A 157 13.01 -31.20 -28.72
N PHE A 158 12.42 -30.03 -28.46
CA PHE A 158 12.07 -29.52 -27.12
C PHE A 158 10.56 -29.42 -26.91
N GLY A 159 9.75 -30.25 -27.56
CA GLY A 159 8.29 -30.16 -27.54
C GLY A 159 7.65 -30.21 -26.14
N GLU A 160 8.23 -30.97 -25.20
CA GLU A 160 7.73 -31.00 -23.81
C GLU A 160 7.96 -29.65 -23.10
N SER A 161 9.15 -29.06 -23.23
CA SER A 161 9.47 -27.75 -22.63
C SER A 161 8.67 -26.61 -23.26
N LEU A 162 8.43 -26.65 -24.57
CA LEU A 162 7.51 -25.70 -25.22
C LEU A 162 6.09 -25.80 -24.68
N THR A 163 5.59 -27.01 -24.52
CA THR A 163 4.25 -27.24 -23.95
C THR A 163 4.18 -26.76 -22.49
N GLU A 164 5.22 -26.91 -21.71
CA GLU A 164 5.31 -26.39 -20.35
C GLU A 164 5.32 -24.86 -20.34
N ALA A 165 6.13 -24.24 -21.17
CA ALA A 165 6.18 -22.77 -21.29
C ALA A 165 4.82 -22.19 -21.72
N GLU A 166 4.14 -22.83 -22.68
CA GLU A 166 2.79 -22.43 -23.11
C GLU A 166 1.77 -22.48 -21.97
N LYS A 167 1.78 -23.56 -21.18
CA LYS A 167 0.91 -23.69 -19.99
C LYS A 167 1.19 -22.62 -18.95
N LEU A 168 2.45 -22.28 -18.70
CA LEU A 168 2.83 -21.24 -17.76
C LEU A 168 2.40 -19.86 -18.24
N ILE A 169 2.52 -19.57 -19.54
CA ILE A 169 2.01 -18.33 -20.15
C ILE A 169 0.50 -18.24 -20.02
N ALA A 170 -0.22 -19.33 -20.32
CA ALA A 170 -1.68 -19.37 -20.17
C ALA A 170 -2.12 -19.18 -18.71
N ALA A 171 -1.41 -19.78 -17.74
CA ALA A 171 -1.65 -19.57 -16.31
C ALA A 171 -1.40 -18.10 -15.91
N SER A 172 -0.33 -17.49 -16.42
CA SER A 172 -0.05 -16.07 -16.18
C SER A 172 -1.16 -15.17 -16.71
N GLU A 173 -1.69 -15.43 -17.92
CA GLU A 173 -2.83 -14.71 -18.50
C GLU A 173 -4.09 -14.84 -17.62
N GLU A 174 -4.37 -16.05 -17.16
CA GLU A 174 -5.51 -16.31 -16.28
C GLU A 174 -5.41 -15.54 -14.96
N HIS A 175 -4.24 -15.56 -14.31
CA HIS A 175 -3.98 -14.79 -13.09
C HIS A 175 -4.08 -13.29 -13.35
N PHE A 176 -3.50 -12.80 -14.44
CA PHE A 176 -3.60 -11.39 -14.81
C PHE A 176 -5.05 -10.93 -14.99
N ALA A 177 -5.88 -11.74 -15.66
CA ALA A 177 -7.30 -11.45 -15.86
C ALA A 177 -8.11 -11.41 -14.55
N LYS A 178 -7.67 -12.17 -13.53
CA LYS A 178 -8.25 -12.18 -12.18
C LYS A 178 -7.70 -11.07 -11.28
N ALA A 179 -6.77 -10.25 -11.77
CA ALA A 179 -5.99 -9.26 -11.00
C ALA A 179 -5.07 -9.87 -9.92
N ASP A 180 -4.71 -11.14 -10.04
CA ASP A 180 -3.72 -11.84 -9.22
C ASP A 180 -2.33 -11.57 -9.82
N TYR A 181 -1.85 -10.32 -9.70
CA TYR A 181 -0.67 -9.85 -10.45
C TYR A 181 0.64 -10.48 -10.00
N ILE A 182 0.77 -10.86 -8.72
CA ILE A 182 1.95 -11.53 -8.18
C ILE A 182 2.07 -12.92 -8.81
N GLU A 183 1.01 -13.72 -8.79
CA GLU A 183 0.94 -15.05 -9.36
C GLU A 183 1.14 -15.02 -10.89
N SER A 184 0.60 -13.99 -11.54
CA SER A 184 0.81 -13.75 -12.99
C SER A 184 2.29 -13.50 -13.28
N TYR A 185 2.95 -12.63 -12.51
CA TYR A 185 4.37 -12.36 -12.64
C TYR A 185 5.20 -13.63 -12.43
N ASP A 186 4.93 -14.39 -11.38
CA ASP A 186 5.67 -15.61 -11.06
C ASP A 186 5.53 -16.68 -12.15
N ALA A 187 4.33 -16.88 -12.68
CA ALA A 187 4.09 -17.83 -13.78
C ALA A 187 4.84 -17.41 -15.05
N SER A 188 4.80 -16.14 -15.42
CA SER A 188 5.54 -15.63 -16.59
C SER A 188 7.06 -15.71 -16.42
N GLN A 189 7.60 -15.47 -15.22
CA GLN A 189 9.03 -15.65 -14.94
C GLN A 189 9.46 -17.11 -15.02
N GLN A 190 8.62 -18.05 -14.60
CA GLN A 190 8.87 -19.47 -14.79
C GLN A 190 8.89 -19.84 -16.27
N ALA A 191 7.94 -19.33 -17.08
CA ALA A 191 7.94 -19.53 -18.53
C ALA A 191 9.22 -18.99 -19.18
N ILE A 192 9.65 -17.78 -18.82
CA ILE A 192 10.91 -17.18 -19.27
C ILE A 192 12.12 -18.07 -18.92
N THR A 193 12.14 -18.64 -17.73
CA THR A 193 13.22 -19.53 -17.26
C THR A 193 13.28 -20.80 -18.10
N VAL A 194 12.16 -21.45 -18.38
CA VAL A 194 12.07 -22.63 -19.25
C VAL A 194 12.58 -22.31 -20.64
N LEU A 195 12.08 -21.23 -21.25
CA LEU A 195 12.43 -20.79 -22.60
C LEU A 195 13.90 -20.41 -22.74
N ASN A 196 14.48 -19.72 -21.76
CA ASN A 196 15.93 -19.41 -21.75
C ASN A 196 16.79 -20.68 -21.65
N SER A 197 16.35 -21.66 -20.85
CA SER A 197 17.06 -22.95 -20.74
C SER A 197 17.05 -23.71 -22.08
N MET A 198 15.92 -23.63 -22.81
CA MET A 198 15.81 -24.17 -24.17
C MET A 198 16.76 -23.47 -25.14
N LEU A 199 16.80 -22.13 -25.16
CA LEU A 199 17.70 -21.36 -26.04
C LEU A 199 19.15 -21.78 -25.84
N ILE A 200 19.61 -21.89 -24.60
CA ILE A 200 20.97 -22.32 -24.28
C ILE A 200 21.26 -23.75 -24.84
N ALA A 201 20.28 -24.66 -24.68
CA ALA A 201 20.40 -26.01 -25.17
C ALA A 201 20.43 -26.08 -26.73
N MET A 202 19.59 -25.28 -27.39
CA MET A 202 19.57 -25.16 -28.87
C MET A 202 20.90 -24.64 -29.41
N GLU A 203 21.42 -23.55 -28.84
CA GLU A 203 22.69 -22.95 -29.24
C GLU A 203 23.85 -23.98 -29.11
N LYS A 204 23.89 -24.71 -28.01
CA LYS A 204 24.89 -25.75 -27.80
C LYS A 204 24.77 -26.90 -28.81
N ASN A 205 23.55 -27.30 -29.17
CA ASN A 205 23.35 -28.34 -30.21
C ASN A 205 23.80 -27.85 -31.58
N GLU A 206 23.47 -26.61 -31.95
CA GLU A 206 23.88 -25.99 -33.22
C GLU A 206 25.40 -25.87 -33.34
N GLU A 207 26.11 -25.45 -32.28
CA GLU A 207 27.56 -25.41 -32.22
C GLU A 207 28.19 -26.81 -32.38
N THR A 208 27.60 -27.82 -31.73
CA THR A 208 28.11 -29.20 -31.82
C THR A 208 27.94 -29.74 -33.23
N LEU A 209 26.82 -29.48 -33.89
CA LEU A 209 26.59 -29.88 -35.30
C LEU A 209 27.53 -29.18 -36.27
N ALA A 210 27.76 -27.86 -36.06
CA ALA A 210 28.74 -27.11 -36.88
C ALA A 210 30.15 -27.67 -36.78
N MET A 211 30.65 -27.98 -35.57
CA MET A 211 31.98 -28.59 -35.36
C MET A 211 32.10 -29.98 -36.01
N GLN A 212 31.03 -30.77 -36.04
CA GLN A 212 31.02 -32.10 -36.69
C GLN A 212 31.08 -31.97 -38.21
N GLN A 213 30.45 -30.96 -38.79
CA GLN A 213 30.48 -30.71 -40.24
C GLN A 213 31.85 -30.19 -40.73
N GLU A 214 32.54 -29.38 -39.92
CA GLU A 214 33.87 -28.88 -40.22
C GLU A 214 34.95 -29.97 -40.11
N SER A 215 34.66 -31.09 -39.42
CA SER A 215 35.59 -32.20 -39.20
C SER A 215 35.52 -33.32 -40.24
N GLN A 216 34.59 -33.21 -41.20
CA GLN A 216 34.39 -34.15 -42.34
C GLN A 216 34.97 -33.60 -43.61
#